data_484fa84c110cb822a1ba8c250e256285
#
_entry.id   484fa84c110cb822a1ba8c250e256285
#
_cell.length_a   1.000
_cell.length_b   1.000
_cell.length_c   1.000
_cell.angle_alpha   90.00
_cell.angle_beta   90.00
_cell.angle_gamma   90.00
#
_symmetry.space_group_name_H-M   'P 1'
#
loop_
_entity.id
_entity.type
_entity.pdbx_description
1 polymer ?
#
loop_
_entity_poly.entity_id
_entity_poly.type
_entity_poly.pdbx_seq_one_letter_code
_entity_poly.pdbx_strand_id
1 'polypeptide(L)'
;MISPPALDAVLNGASAILVTLGYIMIRTKRILAHKACMLAATATSAAFLISYVVYHYHLYATGQGPVHFPGTGAPLYAYLTMLTTHTILAIVIVPLVIISLVRALRSNFPAHKRIARWTLPLWAYVSVTGVLIYVVLYQIYPAHP
;
A
#
# COMPACT_ATOMS: atom_id res chain seq x y z
N MET A 1 5.41 -4.39 21.97
CA MET A 1 5.08 -3.17 21.19
C MET A 1 5.40 -3.46 19.73
N ILE A 2 4.46 -3.21 18.80
CA ILE A 2 4.69 -3.45 17.36
C ILE A 2 5.64 -2.38 16.83
N SER A 3 6.69 -2.78 16.10
CA SER A 3 7.59 -1.81 15.45
C SER A 3 6.87 -1.07 14.29
N PRO A 4 7.25 0.19 13.99
CA PRO A 4 6.63 0.94 12.90
C PRO A 4 6.64 0.20 11.55
N PRO A 5 7.75 -0.42 11.09
CA PRO A 5 7.73 -1.21 9.87
C PRO A 5 6.78 -2.41 9.90
N ALA A 6 6.62 -3.07 11.05
CA ALA A 6 5.67 -4.16 11.21
C ALA A 6 4.22 -3.67 11.14
N LEU A 7 3.92 -2.52 11.76
CA LEU A 7 2.62 -1.86 11.65
C LEU A 7 2.30 -1.52 10.19
N ASP A 8 3.26 -0.95 9.47
CA ASP A 8 3.12 -0.60 8.06
C ASP A 8 2.81 -1.84 7.20
N ALA A 9 3.47 -2.97 7.48
CA ALA A 9 3.20 -4.24 6.80
C ALA A 9 1.79 -4.77 7.10
N VAL A 10 1.33 -4.69 8.35
CA VAL A 10 -0.03 -5.10 8.74
C VAL A 10 -1.08 -4.24 8.05
N LEU A 11 -0.89 -2.91 8.00
CA LEU A 11 -1.81 -2.00 7.33
C LEU A 11 -1.86 -2.24 5.81
N ASN A 12 -0.73 -2.49 5.18
CA ASN A 12 -0.68 -2.88 3.77
C ASN A 12 -1.38 -4.23 3.51
N GLY A 13 -1.15 -5.22 4.36
CA GLY A 13 -1.83 -6.51 4.28
C GLY A 13 -3.35 -6.39 4.43
N ALA A 14 -3.81 -5.61 5.41
CA ALA A 14 -5.23 -5.31 5.59
C ALA A 14 -5.81 -4.60 4.34
N SER A 15 -5.11 -3.63 3.78
CA SER A 15 -5.52 -2.96 2.54
C SER A 15 -5.63 -3.94 1.37
N ALA A 16 -4.66 -4.83 1.19
CA ALA A 16 -4.68 -5.84 0.13
C ALA A 16 -5.90 -6.75 0.24
N ILE A 17 -6.22 -7.21 1.45
CA ILE A 17 -7.40 -8.05 1.72
C ILE A 17 -8.68 -7.26 1.43
N LEU A 18 -8.81 -6.04 1.95
CA LEU A 18 -10.00 -5.20 1.80
C LEU A 18 -10.25 -4.81 0.34
N VAL A 19 -9.22 -4.45 -0.42
CA VAL A 19 -9.31 -4.15 -1.85
C VAL A 19 -9.79 -5.38 -2.63
N THR A 20 -9.24 -6.54 -2.33
CA THR A 20 -9.63 -7.81 -2.97
C THR A 20 -11.08 -8.17 -2.65
N LEU A 21 -11.46 -8.11 -1.37
CA LEU A 21 -12.84 -8.36 -0.94
C LEU A 21 -13.80 -7.36 -1.56
N GLY A 22 -13.44 -6.08 -1.59
CA GLY A 22 -14.26 -5.05 -2.22
C GLY A 22 -14.49 -5.29 -3.71
N TYR A 23 -13.48 -5.78 -4.42
CA TYR A 23 -13.63 -6.20 -5.80
C TYR A 23 -14.58 -7.39 -5.95
N ILE A 24 -14.44 -8.42 -5.13
CA ILE A 24 -15.34 -9.57 -5.12
C ILE A 24 -16.79 -9.13 -4.82
N MET A 25 -16.97 -8.23 -3.85
CA MET A 25 -18.30 -7.73 -3.48
C MET A 25 -18.99 -7.00 -4.64
N ILE A 26 -18.28 -6.15 -5.39
CA ILE A 26 -18.90 -5.46 -6.54
C ILE A 26 -19.18 -6.42 -7.68
N ARG A 27 -18.34 -7.43 -7.90
CA ARG A 27 -18.58 -8.48 -8.92
C ARG A 27 -19.79 -9.33 -8.59
N THR A 28 -20.08 -9.54 -7.32
CA THR A 28 -21.27 -10.26 -6.83
C THR A 28 -22.46 -9.33 -6.56
N LYS A 29 -22.41 -8.07 -7.02
CA LYS A 29 -23.48 -7.06 -6.90
C LYS A 29 -23.83 -6.69 -5.45
N ARG A 30 -22.94 -6.93 -4.50
CA ARG A 30 -23.07 -6.55 -3.09
C ARG A 30 -22.52 -5.13 -2.88
N ILE A 31 -23.31 -4.13 -3.30
CA ILE A 31 -22.85 -2.72 -3.35
C ILE A 31 -22.48 -2.18 -1.98
N LEU A 32 -23.27 -2.44 -0.93
CA LEU A 32 -22.99 -1.96 0.42
C LEU A 32 -21.71 -2.55 0.99
N ALA A 33 -21.48 -3.85 0.78
CA ALA A 33 -20.25 -4.51 1.20
C ALA A 33 -19.03 -3.97 0.44
N HIS A 34 -19.16 -3.70 -0.87
CA HIS A 34 -18.13 -3.04 -1.66
C HIS A 34 -17.77 -1.66 -1.09
N LYS A 35 -18.77 -0.82 -0.80
CA LYS A 35 -18.55 0.51 -0.19
C LYS A 35 -17.82 0.40 1.14
N ALA A 36 -18.24 -0.50 2.01
CA ALA A 36 -17.61 -0.72 3.31
C ALA A 36 -16.15 -1.16 3.17
N CYS A 37 -15.85 -2.12 2.30
CA CYS A 37 -14.48 -2.58 2.03
C CYS A 37 -13.60 -1.48 1.46
N MET A 38 -14.10 -0.69 0.50
CA MET A 38 -13.32 0.39 -0.12
C MET A 38 -13.03 1.54 0.84
N LEU A 39 -14.00 1.93 1.68
CA LEU A 39 -13.79 2.95 2.71
C LEU A 39 -12.80 2.46 3.78
N ALA A 40 -12.93 1.21 4.23
CA ALA A 40 -11.97 0.62 5.16
C ALA A 40 -10.56 0.52 4.55
N ALA A 41 -10.45 0.10 3.28
CA ALA A 41 -9.17 0.07 2.57
C ALA A 41 -8.55 1.47 2.45
N THR A 42 -9.35 2.49 2.17
CA THR A 42 -8.89 3.89 2.14
C THR A 42 -8.39 4.34 3.51
N ALA A 43 -9.11 4.01 4.58
CA ALA A 43 -8.70 4.36 5.93
C ALA A 43 -7.41 3.65 6.35
N THR A 44 -7.26 2.35 6.07
CA THR A 44 -6.02 1.61 6.38
C THR A 44 -4.83 2.11 5.56
N SER A 45 -5.03 2.47 4.29
CA SER A 45 -3.99 3.04 3.44
C SER A 45 -3.59 4.45 3.89
N ALA A 46 -4.54 5.27 4.35
CA ALA A 46 -4.23 6.57 4.93
C ALA A 46 -3.46 6.43 6.25
N ALA A 47 -3.86 5.51 7.11
CA ALA A 47 -3.13 5.20 8.35
C ALA A 47 -1.70 4.71 8.06
N PHE A 48 -1.53 3.84 7.06
CA PHE A 48 -0.21 3.43 6.57
C PHE A 48 0.62 4.63 6.13
N LEU A 49 0.08 5.50 5.30
CA LEU A 49 0.83 6.65 4.78
C LEU A 49 1.29 7.58 5.91
N ILE A 50 0.43 7.82 6.89
CA ILE A 50 0.77 8.63 8.08
C ILE A 50 1.88 7.96 8.88
N SER A 51 1.73 6.67 9.21
CA SER A 51 2.74 5.88 9.94
C SER A 51 4.10 5.91 9.23
N TYR A 52 4.09 5.64 7.93
CA TYR A 52 5.28 5.64 7.09
C TYR A 52 6.00 7.00 7.08
N VAL A 53 5.27 8.08 6.86
CA VAL A 53 5.86 9.44 6.81
C VAL A 53 6.43 9.83 8.17
N VAL A 54 5.69 9.58 9.26
CA VAL A 54 6.13 9.89 10.62
C VAL A 54 7.40 9.10 10.97
N TYR A 55 7.42 7.81 10.66
CA TYR A 55 8.58 6.96 10.92
C TYR A 55 9.83 7.42 10.16
N HIS A 56 9.70 7.66 8.85
CA HIS A 56 10.83 8.09 8.03
C HIS A 56 11.30 9.51 8.37
N TYR A 57 10.38 10.40 8.71
CA TYR A 57 10.73 11.72 9.23
C TYR A 57 11.54 11.63 10.54
N HIS A 58 11.15 10.73 11.44
CA HIS A 58 11.87 10.49 12.68
C HIS A 58 13.30 9.96 12.42
N LEU A 59 13.45 8.98 11.53
CA LEU A 59 14.77 8.46 11.13
C LEU A 59 15.66 9.57 10.56
N TYR A 60 15.10 10.40 9.70
CA TYR A 60 15.83 11.54 9.12
C TYR A 60 16.22 12.56 10.18
N ALA A 61 15.31 12.97 11.05
CA ALA A 61 15.53 13.97 12.09
C ALA A 61 16.55 13.51 13.15
N THR A 62 16.66 12.20 13.39
CA THR A 62 17.63 11.62 14.35
C THR A 62 18.95 11.21 13.70
N GLY A 63 19.14 11.43 12.39
CA GLY A 63 20.36 11.09 11.66
C GLY A 63 20.60 9.58 11.47
N GLN A 64 19.60 8.72 11.75
CA GLN A 64 19.74 7.26 11.60
C GLN A 64 19.69 6.80 10.13
N GLY A 65 19.02 7.56 9.27
CA GLY A 65 18.86 7.21 7.85
C GLY A 65 17.96 5.98 7.61
N PRO A 66 17.72 5.64 6.35
CA PRO A 66 16.90 4.48 5.99
C PRO A 66 17.67 3.17 6.21
N VAL A 67 16.94 2.10 6.54
CA VAL A 67 17.50 0.75 6.62
C VAL A 67 17.86 0.27 5.21
N HIS A 68 19.10 -0.19 5.04
CA HIS A 68 19.61 -0.68 3.76
C HIS A 68 19.48 -2.20 3.66
N PHE A 69 19.19 -2.67 2.46
CA PHE A 69 19.19 -4.10 2.15
C PHE A 69 20.62 -4.65 2.16
N PRO A 70 20.90 -5.68 2.99
CA PRO A 70 22.29 -6.16 3.16
C PRO A 70 22.75 -7.14 2.08
N GLY A 71 21.85 -7.61 1.21
CA GLY A 71 22.18 -8.55 0.14
C GLY A 71 22.95 -7.92 -1.00
N THR A 72 23.60 -8.76 -1.81
CA THR A 72 24.37 -8.35 -2.99
C THR A 72 23.94 -9.17 -4.22
N GLY A 73 24.36 -8.74 -5.42
CA GLY A 73 24.06 -9.47 -6.66
C GLY A 73 22.58 -9.50 -7.03
N ALA A 74 22.10 -10.63 -7.54
CA ALA A 74 20.73 -10.78 -8.02
C ALA A 74 19.65 -10.46 -6.98
N PRO A 75 19.76 -10.86 -5.71
CA PRO A 75 18.79 -10.47 -4.66
C PRO A 75 18.70 -8.96 -4.46
N LEU A 76 19.81 -8.24 -4.51
CA LEU A 76 19.82 -6.79 -4.39
C LEU A 76 19.08 -6.14 -5.55
N TYR A 77 19.35 -6.55 -6.78
CA TYR A 77 18.66 -5.99 -7.96
C TYR A 77 17.15 -6.30 -7.94
N ALA A 78 16.76 -7.50 -7.54
CA ALA A 78 15.35 -7.86 -7.40
C ALA A 78 14.66 -6.99 -6.33
N TYR A 79 15.28 -6.82 -5.17
CA TYR A 79 14.76 -5.97 -4.10
C TYR A 79 14.65 -4.51 -4.53
N LEU A 80 15.69 -3.94 -5.15
CA LEU A 80 15.68 -2.55 -5.61
C LEU A 80 14.63 -2.32 -6.71
N THR A 81 14.43 -3.26 -7.61
CA THR A 81 13.39 -3.18 -8.63
C THR A 81 12.00 -3.16 -7.99
N MET A 82 11.75 -4.06 -7.04
CA MET A 82 10.49 -4.10 -6.31
C MET A 82 10.27 -2.82 -5.50
N LEU A 83 11.28 -2.35 -4.77
CA LEU A 83 11.22 -1.12 -3.98
C LEU A 83 10.95 0.10 -4.86
N THR A 84 11.65 0.23 -5.99
CA THR A 84 11.50 1.37 -6.90
C THR A 84 10.11 1.40 -7.53
N THR A 85 9.64 0.27 -8.06
CA THR A 85 8.29 0.19 -8.65
C THR A 85 7.21 0.41 -7.61
N HIS A 86 7.36 -0.17 -6.41
CA HIS A 86 6.45 0.09 -5.30
C HIS A 86 6.39 1.58 -4.94
N THR A 87 7.52 2.23 -4.77
CA THR A 87 7.59 3.65 -4.35
C THR A 87 6.95 4.57 -5.39
N ILE A 88 7.27 4.39 -6.66
CA ILE A 88 6.68 5.17 -7.75
C ILE A 88 5.16 4.99 -7.78
N LEU A 89 4.69 3.75 -7.73
CA LEU A 89 3.27 3.44 -7.78
C LEU A 89 2.55 3.84 -6.49
N ALA A 90 3.21 3.83 -5.33
CA ALA A 90 2.66 4.33 -4.08
C ALA A 90 2.37 5.84 -4.13
N ILE A 91 3.19 6.59 -4.85
CA ILE A 91 2.91 8.02 -5.10
C ILE A 91 1.74 8.19 -6.08
N VAL A 92 1.72 7.41 -7.15
CA VAL A 92 0.69 7.49 -8.20
C VAL A 92 -0.68 7.06 -7.68
N ILE A 93 -0.74 6.06 -6.79
CA ILE A 93 -2.02 5.52 -6.31
C ILE A 93 -2.81 6.52 -5.45
N VAL A 94 -2.15 7.42 -4.73
CA VAL A 94 -2.82 8.37 -3.84
C VAL A 94 -3.85 9.24 -4.59
N PRO A 95 -3.49 9.99 -5.64
CA PRO A 95 -4.47 10.75 -6.39
C PRO A 95 -5.52 9.87 -7.09
N LEU A 96 -5.15 8.68 -7.55
CA LEU A 96 -6.10 7.76 -8.20
C LEU A 96 -7.18 7.29 -7.24
N VAL A 97 -6.82 6.93 -6.00
CA VAL A 97 -7.80 6.54 -4.96
C VAL A 97 -8.70 7.73 -4.62
N ILE A 98 -8.15 8.92 -4.44
CA ILE A 98 -8.92 10.13 -4.11
C ILE A 98 -9.93 10.43 -5.23
N ILE A 99 -9.49 10.43 -6.49
CA ILE A 99 -10.37 10.71 -7.64
C ILE A 99 -11.45 9.63 -7.75
N SER A 100 -11.09 8.36 -7.58
CA SER A 100 -12.02 7.24 -7.63
C SER A 100 -13.10 7.37 -6.54
N LEU A 101 -12.69 7.69 -5.31
CA LEU A 101 -13.58 7.91 -4.17
C LEU A 101 -14.52 9.10 -4.40
N VAL A 102 -13.98 10.24 -4.81
CA VAL A 102 -14.79 11.45 -5.08
C VAL A 102 -15.83 11.19 -6.16
N ARG A 103 -15.48 10.48 -7.24
CA ARG A 103 -16.43 10.11 -8.30
C ARG A 103 -17.54 9.20 -7.78
N ALA A 104 -17.20 8.22 -6.92
CA ALA A 104 -18.18 7.35 -6.29
C ALA A 104 -19.12 8.12 -5.36
N LEU A 105 -18.58 8.99 -4.50
CA LEU A 105 -19.37 9.81 -3.57
C LEU A 105 -20.30 10.81 -4.28
N ARG A 106 -19.91 11.26 -5.47
CA ARG A 106 -20.74 12.12 -6.33
C ARG A 106 -21.72 11.33 -7.20
N SER A 107 -21.84 10.02 -6.99
CA SER A 107 -22.70 9.10 -7.78
C SER A 107 -22.38 9.10 -9.28
N ASN A 108 -21.17 9.53 -9.66
CA ASN A 108 -20.72 9.46 -11.05
C ASN A 108 -20.09 8.09 -11.33
N PHE A 109 -20.93 7.06 -11.35
CA PHE A 109 -20.49 5.67 -11.49
C PHE A 109 -19.79 5.35 -12.82
N PRO A 110 -20.17 5.90 -13.98
CA PRO A 110 -19.43 5.68 -15.22
C PRO A 110 -17.98 6.16 -15.12
N ALA A 111 -17.76 7.36 -14.58
CA ALA A 111 -16.43 7.91 -14.38
C ALA A 111 -15.65 7.18 -13.28
N HIS A 112 -16.32 6.76 -12.18
CA HIS A 112 -15.75 5.90 -11.15
C HIS A 112 -15.25 4.58 -11.73
N LYS A 113 -16.07 3.85 -12.47
CA LYS A 113 -15.68 2.58 -13.10
C LYS A 113 -14.49 2.70 -14.03
N ARG A 114 -14.41 3.81 -14.78
CA ARG A 114 -13.31 4.07 -15.71
C ARG A 114 -11.98 4.19 -15.00
N ILE A 115 -11.92 4.95 -13.91
CA ILE A 115 -10.67 5.12 -13.13
C ILE A 115 -10.38 3.93 -12.24
N ALA A 116 -11.41 3.31 -11.65
CA ALA A 116 -11.26 2.15 -10.76
C ALA A 116 -10.61 0.96 -11.46
N ARG A 117 -10.81 0.81 -12.76
CA ARG A 117 -10.18 -0.22 -13.60
C ARG A 117 -8.65 -0.18 -13.50
N TRP A 118 -8.06 1.00 -13.39
CA TRP A 118 -6.62 1.20 -13.23
C TRP A 118 -6.21 1.27 -11.77
N THR A 119 -7.01 1.94 -10.94
CA THR A 119 -6.74 2.13 -9.52
C THR A 119 -6.67 0.80 -8.77
N LEU A 120 -7.61 -0.10 -9.03
CA LEU A 120 -7.72 -1.36 -8.29
C LEU A 120 -6.47 -2.25 -8.41
N PRO A 121 -5.98 -2.60 -9.61
CA PRO A 121 -4.79 -3.44 -9.74
C PRO A 121 -3.52 -2.76 -9.22
N LEU A 122 -3.39 -1.45 -9.40
CA LEU A 122 -2.25 -0.69 -8.87
C LEU A 122 -2.28 -0.66 -7.34
N TRP A 123 -3.45 -0.46 -6.75
CA TRP A 123 -3.62 -0.46 -5.31
C TRP A 123 -3.30 -1.84 -4.70
N ALA A 124 -3.82 -2.90 -5.30
CA ALA A 124 -3.49 -4.27 -4.89
C ALA A 124 -1.98 -4.53 -4.98
N TYR A 125 -1.34 -4.14 -6.08
CA TYR A 125 0.11 -4.28 -6.27
C TYR A 125 0.91 -3.54 -5.18
N VAL A 126 0.60 -2.27 -4.93
CA VAL A 126 1.30 -1.46 -3.91
C VAL A 126 1.10 -2.06 -2.52
N SER A 127 -0.11 -2.51 -2.19
CA SER A 127 -0.40 -3.11 -0.88
C SER A 127 0.34 -4.44 -0.68
N VAL A 128 0.37 -5.31 -1.68
CA VAL A 128 1.09 -6.60 -1.60
C VAL A 128 2.60 -6.40 -1.57
N THR A 129 3.14 -5.56 -2.44
CA THR A 129 4.59 -5.30 -2.47
C THR A 129 5.08 -4.60 -1.21
N GLY A 130 4.26 -3.77 -0.56
CA GLY A 130 4.58 -3.18 0.74
C GLY A 130 4.82 -4.24 1.82
N VAL A 131 3.98 -5.28 1.87
CA VAL A 131 4.19 -6.45 2.75
C VAL A 131 5.46 -7.21 2.37
N LEU A 132 5.67 -7.46 1.08
CA LEU A 132 6.85 -8.19 0.59
C LEU A 132 8.16 -7.45 0.91
N ILE A 133 8.20 -6.13 0.77
CA ILE A 133 9.36 -5.32 1.13
C ILE A 133 9.70 -5.51 2.60
N TYR A 134 8.70 -5.47 3.49
CA TYR A 134 8.90 -5.70 4.91
C TYR A 134 9.43 -7.11 5.19
N VAL A 135 8.81 -8.14 4.61
CA VAL A 135 9.22 -9.54 4.81
C VAL A 135 10.65 -9.76 4.32
N VAL A 136 10.98 -9.25 3.14
CA VAL A 136 12.33 -9.40 2.58
C VAL A 136 13.36 -8.67 3.44
N LEU A 137 13.11 -7.42 3.81
CA LEU A 137 14.09 -6.58 4.51
C LEU A 137 14.27 -6.93 5.99
N TYR A 138 13.19 -7.35 6.67
CA TYR A 138 13.21 -7.55 8.12
C TYR A 138 13.12 -9.01 8.57
N GLN A 139 12.66 -9.93 7.70
CA GLN A 139 12.50 -11.34 8.06
C GLN A 139 13.47 -12.25 7.34
N ILE A 140 13.71 -12.01 6.04
CA ILE A 140 14.59 -12.87 5.22
C ILE A 140 16.03 -12.38 5.27
N TYR A 141 16.23 -11.07 5.15
CA TYR A 141 17.55 -10.42 5.16
C TYR A 141 17.60 -9.37 6.28
N PRO A 142 17.52 -9.79 7.57
CA PRO A 142 17.53 -8.83 8.66
C PRO A 142 18.81 -8.02 8.59
N ALA A 143 18.65 -6.71 8.38
CA ALA A 143 19.76 -5.78 8.51
C ALA A 143 20.15 -5.73 10.00
N HIS A 144 21.29 -6.28 10.33
CA HIS A 144 21.87 -6.11 11.66
C HIS A 144 22.36 -4.67 11.81
N PRO A 145 22.07 -4.02 12.94
CA PRO A 145 22.57 -2.68 13.23
C PRO A 145 24.10 -2.64 13.32
#